data_574ebdec28b1609f9890e18e1b20a598
#
_entry.id   574ebdec28b1609f9890e18e1b20a598
#
_cell.length_a   1.000
_cell.length_b   1.000
_cell.length_c   1.000
_cell.angle_alpha   90.00
_cell.angle_beta   90.00
_cell.angle_gamma   90.00
#
_symmetry.space_group_name_H-M   'P 1'
#
loop_
_entity.id
_entity.type
_entity.pdbx_description
1 polymer ?
#
loop_
_entity_poly.entity_id
_entity_poly.type
_entity_poly.pdbx_seq_one_letter_code
_entity_poly.pdbx_strand_id
1 'polypeptide(L)'
;RRAHAEQEKAKADKTVAERQLAVLDARQQQILAALAQAQANLEMARLNLSYTDIRAPFDGVIGNRRAWSGSFVSSGTQLLSLVPAHGLWIDANFKENQLAHMRAGQPVTIVADVLPNHIFKGHVASLAPATGSRFSILPAENATGNFTKIVQRVPVRIALEGDGAKLDVLRPGLSVIVTVNEKSPR
;
A
#
# COMPACT_ATOMS: atom_id res chain seq x y z
N ARG A 1 76.65 -33.07 -3.80
CA ARG A 1 75.89 -32.81 -5.05
C ARG A 1 74.52 -33.53 -5.11
N ARG A 2 74.41 -34.82 -4.69
CA ARG A 2 73.11 -35.54 -4.69
C ARG A 2 72.11 -34.91 -3.75
N ALA A 3 72.48 -34.54 -2.52
CA ALA A 3 71.53 -33.92 -1.56
C ALA A 3 71.02 -32.57 -2.05
N HIS A 4 71.77 -31.81 -2.80
CA HIS A 4 71.31 -30.54 -3.40
C HIS A 4 70.25 -30.75 -4.51
N ALA A 5 70.44 -31.78 -5.33
CA ALA A 5 69.50 -32.14 -6.39
C ALA A 5 68.19 -32.65 -5.82
N GLU A 6 68.21 -33.46 -4.72
CA GLU A 6 67.03 -33.92 -4.02
C GLU A 6 66.28 -32.76 -3.37
N GLN A 7 66.95 -31.78 -2.80
CA GLN A 7 66.38 -30.59 -2.22
C GLN A 7 65.67 -29.71 -3.28
N GLU A 8 66.30 -29.53 -4.44
CA GLU A 8 65.72 -28.77 -5.55
C GLU A 8 64.47 -29.49 -6.14
N LYS A 9 64.55 -30.81 -6.24
CA LYS A 9 63.37 -31.61 -6.67
C LYS A 9 62.21 -31.48 -5.68
N ALA A 10 62.47 -31.62 -4.37
CA ALA A 10 61.44 -31.45 -3.35
C ALA A 10 60.81 -30.05 -3.35
N LYS A 11 61.57 -28.99 -3.59
CA LYS A 11 61.06 -27.63 -3.78
C LYS A 11 60.17 -27.52 -5.02
N ALA A 12 60.58 -28.10 -6.14
CA ALA A 12 59.80 -28.11 -7.36
C ALA A 12 58.50 -28.84 -7.18
N ASP A 13 58.51 -30.03 -6.55
CA ASP A 13 57.30 -30.81 -6.26
C ASP A 13 56.33 -30.05 -5.34
N LYS A 14 56.85 -29.36 -4.31
CA LYS A 14 56.07 -28.49 -3.44
C LYS A 14 55.39 -27.36 -4.23
N THR A 15 56.13 -26.67 -5.09
CA THR A 15 55.59 -25.58 -5.91
C THR A 15 54.50 -26.07 -6.86
N VAL A 16 54.63 -27.28 -7.44
CA VAL A 16 53.60 -27.90 -8.27
C VAL A 16 52.36 -28.18 -7.44
N ALA A 17 52.50 -28.76 -6.25
CA ALA A 17 51.38 -29.04 -5.36
C ALA A 17 50.64 -27.75 -4.92
N GLU A 18 51.35 -26.70 -4.59
CA GLU A 18 50.78 -25.37 -4.25
C GLU A 18 49.99 -24.79 -5.42
N ARG A 19 50.52 -24.91 -6.64
CA ARG A 19 49.79 -24.46 -7.85
C ARG A 19 48.55 -25.29 -8.10
N GLN A 20 48.59 -26.61 -7.87
CA GLN A 20 47.41 -27.49 -8.00
C GLN A 20 46.35 -27.12 -6.98
N LEU A 21 46.70 -26.83 -5.74
CA LEU A 21 45.76 -26.33 -4.72
C LEU A 21 45.11 -25.02 -5.16
N ALA A 22 45.88 -24.05 -5.64
CA ALA A 22 45.34 -22.79 -6.14
C ALA A 22 44.36 -22.96 -7.31
N VAL A 23 44.62 -23.92 -8.22
CA VAL A 23 43.69 -24.25 -9.31
C VAL A 23 42.41 -24.88 -8.77
N LEU A 24 42.49 -25.78 -7.78
CA LEU A 24 41.31 -26.39 -7.16
C LEU A 24 40.49 -25.35 -6.38
N ASP A 25 41.11 -24.44 -5.66
CA ASP A 25 40.45 -23.33 -4.97
C ASP A 25 39.71 -22.43 -5.99
N ALA A 26 40.35 -22.04 -7.07
CA ALA A 26 39.75 -21.26 -8.13
C ALA A 26 38.54 -21.99 -8.75
N ARG A 27 38.65 -23.31 -8.97
CA ARG A 27 37.56 -24.12 -9.48
C ARG A 27 36.40 -24.24 -8.49
N GLN A 28 36.70 -24.38 -7.21
CA GLN A 28 35.70 -24.35 -6.16
C GLN A 28 34.90 -23.04 -6.16
N GLN A 29 35.61 -21.90 -6.20
CA GLN A 29 34.97 -20.59 -6.28
C GLN A 29 34.08 -20.44 -7.53
N GLN A 30 34.56 -20.94 -8.67
CA GLN A 30 33.77 -20.93 -9.90
C GLN A 30 32.47 -21.76 -9.76
N ILE A 31 32.55 -22.95 -9.14
CA ILE A 31 31.37 -23.79 -8.90
C ILE A 31 30.41 -23.12 -7.92
N LEU A 32 30.91 -22.51 -6.85
CA LEU A 32 30.08 -21.77 -5.90
C LEU A 32 29.37 -20.58 -6.56
N ALA A 33 30.08 -19.84 -7.41
CA ALA A 33 29.47 -18.75 -8.18
C ALA A 33 28.39 -19.25 -9.15
N ALA A 34 28.64 -20.37 -9.83
CA ALA A 34 27.65 -20.99 -10.72
C ALA A 34 26.42 -21.50 -9.95
N LEU A 35 26.62 -22.06 -8.76
CA LEU A 35 25.51 -22.47 -7.86
C LEU A 35 24.67 -21.26 -7.45
N ALA A 36 25.30 -20.18 -7.00
CA ALA A 36 24.61 -18.95 -6.61
C ALA A 36 23.81 -18.36 -7.79
N GLN A 37 24.38 -18.37 -8.98
CA GLN A 37 23.68 -17.92 -10.20
C GLN A 37 22.45 -18.81 -10.51
N ALA A 38 22.59 -20.12 -10.40
CA ALA A 38 21.49 -21.04 -10.63
C ALA A 38 20.36 -20.87 -9.60
N GLN A 39 20.72 -20.65 -8.34
CA GLN A 39 19.76 -20.34 -7.28
C GLN A 39 19.01 -19.03 -7.54
N ALA A 40 19.72 -17.96 -7.94
CA ALA A 40 19.09 -16.70 -8.30
C ALA A 40 18.11 -16.83 -9.47
N ASN A 41 18.48 -17.61 -10.49
CA ASN A 41 17.61 -17.90 -11.63
C ASN A 41 16.35 -18.70 -11.21
N LEU A 42 16.49 -19.66 -10.30
CA LEU A 42 15.37 -20.41 -9.74
C LEU A 42 14.42 -19.49 -8.97
N GLU A 43 14.94 -18.62 -8.12
CA GLU A 43 14.10 -17.64 -7.37
C GLU A 43 13.37 -16.70 -8.35
N MET A 44 14.03 -16.21 -9.38
CA MET A 44 13.40 -15.39 -10.41
C MET A 44 12.27 -16.14 -11.12
N ALA A 45 12.48 -17.40 -11.49
CA ALA A 45 11.44 -18.23 -12.13
C ALA A 45 10.26 -18.48 -11.19
N ARG A 46 10.51 -18.73 -9.90
CA ARG A 46 9.46 -18.88 -8.87
C ARG A 46 8.66 -17.60 -8.67
N LEU A 47 9.34 -16.46 -8.63
CA LEU A 47 8.68 -15.15 -8.54
C LEU A 47 7.79 -14.90 -9.75
N ASN A 48 8.28 -15.15 -10.96
CA ASN A 48 7.49 -15.01 -12.18
C ASN A 48 6.27 -15.95 -12.19
N LEU A 49 6.40 -17.17 -11.69
CA LEU A 49 5.29 -18.08 -11.52
C LEU A 49 4.27 -17.55 -10.49
N SER A 50 4.72 -16.97 -9.38
CA SER A 50 3.82 -16.42 -8.37
C SER A 50 2.97 -15.26 -8.91
N TYR A 51 3.46 -14.49 -9.87
CA TYR A 51 2.71 -13.42 -10.52
C TYR A 51 1.59 -13.91 -11.44
N THR A 52 1.55 -15.18 -11.79
CA THR A 52 0.43 -15.75 -12.56
C THR A 52 -0.79 -16.05 -11.71
N ASP A 53 -0.65 -16.08 -10.36
CA ASP A 53 -1.73 -16.33 -9.42
C ASP A 53 -2.04 -15.02 -8.65
N ILE A 54 -3.06 -14.30 -9.12
CA ILE A 54 -3.45 -13.01 -8.55
C ILE A 54 -4.49 -13.23 -7.47
N ARG A 55 -4.12 -12.99 -6.22
CA ARG A 55 -4.98 -13.17 -5.04
C ARG A 55 -5.44 -11.85 -4.45
N ALA A 56 -6.66 -11.87 -3.87
CA ALA A 56 -7.15 -10.74 -3.11
C ALA A 56 -6.32 -10.56 -1.83
N PRO A 57 -5.81 -9.35 -1.54
CA PRO A 57 -5.02 -9.08 -0.33
C PRO A 57 -5.88 -8.97 0.94
N PHE A 58 -7.19 -8.78 0.81
CA PHE A 58 -8.15 -8.68 1.90
C PHE A 58 -9.54 -9.13 1.44
N ASP A 59 -10.44 -9.38 2.40
CA ASP A 59 -11.82 -9.74 2.11
C ASP A 59 -12.60 -8.54 1.56
N GLY A 60 -13.30 -8.75 0.44
CA GLY A 60 -13.99 -7.67 -0.24
C GLY A 60 -14.88 -8.12 -1.37
N VAL A 61 -15.52 -7.16 -2.01
CA VAL A 61 -16.36 -7.37 -3.18
C VAL A 61 -15.67 -6.81 -4.41
N ILE A 62 -15.66 -7.60 -5.47
CA ILE A 62 -15.08 -7.20 -6.74
C ILE A 62 -15.98 -6.18 -7.43
N GLY A 63 -15.42 -5.02 -7.71
CA GLY A 63 -16.03 -4.00 -8.55
C GLY A 63 -15.26 -3.84 -9.86
N ASN A 64 -15.93 -3.27 -10.88
CA ASN A 64 -15.30 -2.87 -12.14
C ASN A 64 -14.34 -3.90 -12.76
N ARG A 65 -14.81 -5.14 -12.92
CA ARG A 65 -14.02 -6.20 -13.55
C ARG A 65 -13.79 -5.92 -15.03
N ARG A 66 -12.54 -5.80 -15.43
CA ARG A 66 -12.09 -5.59 -16.81
C ARG A 66 -11.44 -6.82 -17.44
N ALA A 67 -11.01 -7.77 -16.61
CA ALA A 67 -10.40 -9.00 -17.08
C ALA A 67 -11.47 -10.05 -17.44
N TRP A 68 -11.36 -10.63 -18.62
CA TRP A 68 -12.20 -11.71 -19.12
C TRP A 68 -11.33 -12.88 -19.51
N SER A 69 -11.84 -14.09 -19.44
CA SER A 69 -11.13 -15.27 -19.94
C SER A 69 -10.82 -15.10 -21.42
N GLY A 70 -9.57 -15.32 -21.79
CA GLY A 70 -9.05 -15.13 -23.15
C GLY A 70 -8.55 -13.71 -23.46
N SER A 71 -8.70 -12.74 -22.53
CA SER A 71 -8.12 -11.40 -22.73
C SER A 71 -6.61 -11.42 -22.57
N PHE A 72 -5.91 -10.75 -23.47
CA PHE A 72 -4.50 -10.47 -23.27
C PHE A 72 -4.31 -9.31 -22.28
N VAL A 73 -3.45 -9.49 -21.31
CA VAL A 73 -3.12 -8.49 -20.28
C VAL A 73 -1.61 -8.26 -20.25
N SER A 74 -1.23 -6.99 -20.14
CA SER A 74 0.17 -6.57 -19.99
C SER A 74 0.45 -6.21 -18.53
N SER A 75 1.73 -6.15 -18.15
CA SER A 75 2.14 -5.64 -16.84
C SER A 75 1.58 -4.22 -16.62
N GLY A 76 0.99 -3.97 -15.44
CA GLY A 76 0.34 -2.70 -15.11
C GLY A 76 -1.11 -2.56 -15.58
N THR A 77 -1.67 -3.53 -16.29
CA THR A 77 -3.09 -3.50 -16.65
C THR A 77 -3.98 -3.71 -15.43
N GLN A 78 -4.92 -2.78 -15.20
CA GLN A 78 -5.92 -2.92 -14.15
C GLN A 78 -6.93 -4.02 -14.51
N LEU A 79 -6.97 -5.09 -13.75
CA LEU A 79 -7.85 -6.24 -14.01
C LEU A 79 -9.21 -6.08 -13.35
N LEU A 80 -9.23 -5.59 -12.11
CA LEU A 80 -10.42 -5.40 -11.30
C LEU A 80 -10.14 -4.38 -10.19
N SER A 81 -11.20 -3.93 -9.54
CA SER A 81 -11.12 -3.16 -8.29
C SER A 81 -11.66 -4.01 -7.15
N LEU A 82 -10.98 -4.04 -6.03
CA LEU A 82 -11.44 -4.73 -4.82
C LEU A 82 -11.88 -3.68 -3.80
N VAL A 83 -13.14 -3.77 -3.38
CA VAL A 83 -13.73 -2.89 -2.37
C VAL A 83 -13.75 -3.65 -1.05
N PRO A 84 -13.15 -3.15 0.04
CA PRO A 84 -13.14 -3.81 1.34
C PRO A 84 -14.56 -4.10 1.85
N ALA A 85 -14.78 -5.30 2.39
CA ALA A 85 -16.08 -5.68 2.97
C ALA A 85 -16.34 -4.98 4.30
N HIS A 86 -15.29 -4.56 5.00
CA HIS A 86 -15.34 -3.96 6.34
C HIS A 86 -14.44 -2.73 6.43
N GLY A 87 -14.67 -1.94 7.47
CA GLY A 87 -13.82 -0.77 7.76
C GLY A 87 -14.11 0.42 6.85
N LEU A 88 -15.35 0.61 6.45
CA LEU A 88 -15.78 1.80 5.72
C LEU A 88 -15.64 3.04 6.60
N TRP A 89 -15.26 4.16 5.97
CA TRP A 89 -15.18 5.47 6.61
C TRP A 89 -15.90 6.51 5.77
N ILE A 90 -16.17 7.65 6.39
CA ILE A 90 -16.75 8.81 5.72
C ILE A 90 -15.76 9.96 5.79
N ASP A 91 -15.49 10.59 4.66
CA ASP A 91 -14.76 11.84 4.61
C ASP A 91 -15.78 12.99 4.50
N ALA A 92 -16.11 13.60 5.63
CA ALA A 92 -17.10 14.68 5.73
C ALA A 92 -16.42 16.05 5.66
N ASN A 93 -16.91 16.93 4.78
CA ASN A 93 -16.35 18.26 4.54
C ASN A 93 -17.04 19.32 5.42
N PHE A 94 -16.45 19.66 6.57
CA PHE A 94 -16.94 20.69 7.47
C PHE A 94 -16.40 22.07 7.11
N LYS A 95 -17.19 23.11 7.38
CA LYS A 95 -16.72 24.50 7.27
C LYS A 95 -15.74 24.82 8.40
N GLU A 96 -14.78 25.72 8.15
CA GLU A 96 -13.76 26.13 9.11
C GLU A 96 -14.34 26.56 10.48
N ASN A 97 -15.46 27.29 10.48
CA ASN A 97 -16.12 27.75 11.70
C ASN A 97 -16.77 26.61 12.53
N GLN A 98 -17.01 25.44 11.95
CA GLN A 98 -17.58 24.27 12.63
C GLN A 98 -16.51 23.42 13.34
N LEU A 99 -15.22 23.67 13.05
CA LEU A 99 -14.12 22.86 13.60
C LEU A 99 -13.65 23.28 14.97
N ALA A 100 -14.03 24.47 15.45
CA ALA A 100 -13.51 25.06 16.71
C ALA A 100 -13.62 24.12 17.92
N HIS A 101 -14.72 23.37 18.02
CA HIS A 101 -15.01 22.46 19.13
C HIS A 101 -14.90 20.98 18.74
N MET A 102 -14.51 20.69 17.50
CA MET A 102 -14.40 19.31 17.02
C MET A 102 -13.10 18.67 17.48
N ARG A 103 -13.19 17.47 18.03
CA ARG A 103 -12.05 16.68 18.51
C ARG A 103 -12.18 15.22 18.07
N ALA A 104 -11.05 14.56 17.89
CA ALA A 104 -11.03 13.12 17.67
C ALA A 104 -11.71 12.36 18.83
N GLY A 105 -12.45 11.32 18.52
CA GLY A 105 -13.21 10.52 19.49
C GLY A 105 -14.63 11.01 19.75
N GLN A 106 -15.04 12.18 19.27
CA GLN A 106 -16.42 12.66 19.46
C GLN A 106 -17.42 11.77 18.73
N PRO A 107 -18.58 11.45 19.37
CA PRO A 107 -19.60 10.62 18.76
C PRO A 107 -20.31 11.38 17.63
N VAL A 108 -20.61 10.64 16.58
CA VAL A 108 -21.21 11.16 15.35
C VAL A 108 -22.45 10.38 15.00
N THR A 109 -23.48 11.08 14.59
CA THR A 109 -24.71 10.54 14.01
C THR A 109 -24.68 10.71 12.49
N ILE A 110 -24.96 9.65 11.77
CA ILE A 110 -24.85 9.59 10.31
C ILE A 110 -26.18 9.10 9.75
N VAL A 111 -26.69 9.81 8.76
CA VAL A 111 -27.88 9.42 7.99
C VAL A 111 -27.46 9.35 6.52
N ALA A 112 -27.68 8.21 5.89
CA ALA A 112 -27.43 8.04 4.47
C ALA A 112 -28.69 8.37 3.67
N ASP A 113 -28.54 9.08 2.55
CA ASP A 113 -29.66 9.48 1.70
C ASP A 113 -30.44 8.27 1.16
N VAL A 114 -29.75 7.14 1.00
CA VAL A 114 -30.35 5.86 0.56
C VAL A 114 -31.20 5.20 1.66
N LEU A 115 -30.97 5.54 2.94
CA LEU A 115 -31.68 4.99 4.11
C LEU A 115 -32.03 6.10 5.10
N PRO A 116 -32.96 7.00 4.77
CA PRO A 116 -33.24 8.20 5.56
C PRO A 116 -33.79 7.90 6.97
N ASN A 117 -34.40 6.74 7.16
CA ASN A 117 -34.96 6.31 8.44
C ASN A 117 -33.97 5.49 9.30
N HIS A 118 -32.75 5.27 8.83
CA HIS A 118 -31.74 4.51 9.56
C HIS A 118 -30.59 5.41 10.01
N ILE A 119 -30.35 5.40 11.32
CA ILE A 119 -29.30 6.19 11.94
C ILE A 119 -28.08 5.27 12.18
N PHE A 120 -26.99 5.61 11.55
CA PHE A 120 -25.69 4.97 11.82
C PHE A 120 -24.91 5.78 12.86
N LYS A 121 -24.12 5.07 13.64
CA LYS A 121 -23.23 5.66 14.65
C LYS A 121 -21.79 5.56 14.19
N GLY A 122 -20.99 6.50 14.63
CA GLY A 122 -19.57 6.53 14.40
C GLY A 122 -18.89 7.53 15.33
N HIS A 123 -17.61 7.69 15.14
CA HIS A 123 -16.83 8.70 15.88
C HIS A 123 -15.85 9.41 14.93
N VAL A 124 -15.45 10.61 15.31
CA VAL A 124 -14.42 11.36 14.61
C VAL A 124 -13.10 10.64 14.77
N ALA A 125 -12.56 10.08 13.69
CA ALA A 125 -11.28 9.40 13.69
C ALA A 125 -10.11 10.39 13.62
N SER A 126 -10.17 11.33 12.68
CA SER A 126 -9.12 12.35 12.53
C SER A 126 -9.64 13.57 11.77
N LEU A 127 -9.02 14.72 12.03
CA LEU A 127 -9.20 15.95 11.28
C LEU A 127 -8.02 16.10 10.32
N ALA A 128 -8.29 16.49 9.07
CA ALA A 128 -7.21 16.76 8.13
C ALA A 128 -6.36 17.95 8.57
N PRO A 129 -5.04 17.90 8.40
CA PRO A 129 -4.13 18.98 8.81
C PRO A 129 -4.22 20.24 7.93
N ALA A 130 -4.92 20.15 6.78
CA ALA A 130 -5.10 21.27 5.86
C ALA A 130 -6.48 21.20 5.17
N THR A 131 -6.86 22.33 4.56
CA THR A 131 -8.11 22.44 3.79
C THR A 131 -8.05 21.66 2.49
N GLY A 132 -9.21 21.23 1.98
CA GLY A 132 -9.29 20.49 0.72
C GLY A 132 -8.70 21.24 -0.50
N SER A 133 -8.75 22.57 -0.49
CA SER A 133 -8.17 23.41 -1.53
C SER A 133 -6.64 23.34 -1.59
N ARG A 134 -5.96 23.07 -0.47
CA ARG A 134 -4.50 22.90 -0.42
C ARG A 134 -4.02 21.54 -0.95
N PHE A 135 -4.88 20.54 -0.89
CA PHE A 135 -4.60 19.21 -1.44
C PHE A 135 -5.09 19.03 -2.89
N SER A 136 -5.79 20.03 -3.43
CA SER A 136 -6.23 20.01 -4.82
C SER A 136 -5.05 20.20 -5.78
N ILE A 137 -4.99 19.42 -6.85
CA ILE A 137 -4.01 19.55 -7.93
C ILE A 137 -4.20 20.88 -8.69
N LEU A 138 -5.42 21.41 -8.69
CA LEU A 138 -5.76 22.71 -9.26
C LEU A 138 -6.30 23.59 -8.13
N PRO A 139 -5.47 24.40 -7.48
CA PRO A 139 -5.95 25.40 -6.51
C PRO A 139 -6.90 26.36 -7.20
N ALA A 140 -8.02 26.70 -6.55
CA ALA A 140 -8.90 27.74 -7.03
C ALA A 140 -8.20 29.09 -6.85
N GLU A 141 -7.54 29.57 -7.90
CA GLU A 141 -7.00 30.94 -7.96
C GLU A 141 -8.11 31.88 -8.42
N ASN A 142 -8.30 32.98 -7.68
CA ASN A 142 -9.21 34.03 -8.09
C ASN A 142 -8.59 34.79 -9.27
N ALA A 143 -9.13 34.60 -10.47
CA ALA A 143 -8.66 35.22 -11.71
C ALA A 143 -8.78 36.77 -11.71
N THR A 144 -9.45 37.36 -10.74
CA THR A 144 -9.77 38.81 -10.69
C THR A 144 -8.90 39.60 -9.73
N GLY A 145 -7.91 39.02 -9.05
CA GLY A 145 -7.01 39.75 -8.14
C GLY A 145 -7.65 40.32 -6.87
N ASN A 146 -8.96 40.20 -6.69
CA ASN A 146 -9.68 40.64 -5.50
C ASN A 146 -9.64 39.55 -4.44
N PHE A 147 -9.08 39.85 -3.27
CA PHE A 147 -9.07 38.96 -2.12
C PHE A 147 -10.46 38.91 -1.49
N THR A 148 -11.25 37.92 -1.84
CA THR A 148 -12.51 37.60 -1.15
C THR A 148 -12.26 36.46 -0.17
N LYS A 149 -12.64 36.65 1.11
CA LYS A 149 -12.59 35.60 2.14
C LYS A 149 -13.65 34.53 1.82
N ILE A 150 -13.21 33.43 1.23
CA ILE A 150 -14.07 32.26 0.96
C ILE A 150 -13.92 31.30 2.14
N VAL A 151 -15.04 30.87 2.72
CA VAL A 151 -15.04 29.88 3.81
C VAL A 151 -14.47 28.56 3.30
N GLN A 152 -13.36 28.14 3.87
CA GLN A 152 -12.69 26.89 3.49
C GLN A 152 -13.39 25.68 4.12
N ARG A 153 -13.27 24.54 3.46
CA ARG A 153 -13.73 23.25 3.99
C ARG A 153 -12.55 22.37 4.35
N VAL A 154 -12.65 21.71 5.49
CA VAL A 154 -11.66 20.78 5.99
C VAL A 154 -12.28 19.39 6.03
N PRO A 155 -11.68 18.39 5.39
CA PRO A 155 -12.14 17.02 5.47
C PRO A 155 -11.89 16.46 6.87
N VAL A 156 -12.92 15.83 7.43
CA VAL A 156 -12.88 15.12 8.70
C VAL A 156 -13.21 13.68 8.45
N ARG A 157 -12.33 12.80 8.88
CA ARG A 157 -12.54 11.36 8.75
C ARG A 157 -13.34 10.83 9.92
N ILE A 158 -14.40 10.11 9.60
CA ILE A 158 -15.32 9.51 10.56
C ILE A 158 -15.26 8.00 10.37
N ALA A 159 -14.96 7.30 11.44
CA ALA A 159 -15.06 5.85 11.48
C ALA A 159 -16.49 5.43 11.80
N LEU A 160 -17.02 4.54 10.99
CA LEU A 160 -18.34 3.95 11.19
C LEU A 160 -18.26 2.81 12.20
N GLU A 161 -19.31 2.66 13.01
CA GLU A 161 -19.43 1.62 14.01
C GLU A 161 -20.56 0.65 13.66
N GLY A 162 -20.45 -0.59 14.13
CA GLY A 162 -21.47 -1.62 13.95
C GLY A 162 -21.71 -1.98 12.48
N ASP A 163 -22.97 -2.15 12.12
CA ASP A 163 -23.36 -2.58 10.77
C ASP A 163 -23.09 -1.53 9.69
N GLY A 164 -22.96 -0.27 10.04
CA GLY A 164 -22.56 0.79 9.10
C GLY A 164 -21.15 0.64 8.54
N ALA A 165 -20.27 -0.09 9.24
CA ALA A 165 -18.93 -0.35 8.77
C ALA A 165 -18.85 -1.48 7.72
N LYS A 166 -19.98 -2.13 7.40
CA LYS A 166 -20.08 -3.24 6.44
C LYS A 166 -20.56 -2.75 5.08
N LEU A 167 -20.01 -3.32 4.03
CA LEU A 167 -20.33 -2.99 2.64
C LEU A 167 -21.76 -3.35 2.25
N ASP A 168 -22.42 -4.26 2.96
CA ASP A 168 -23.78 -4.74 2.63
C ASP A 168 -24.84 -3.63 2.72
N VAL A 169 -24.68 -2.71 3.67
CA VAL A 169 -25.65 -1.66 3.98
C VAL A 169 -25.27 -0.33 3.34
N LEU A 170 -24.02 0.06 3.47
CA LEU A 170 -23.47 1.29 2.87
C LEU A 170 -22.45 0.93 1.80
N ARG A 171 -22.43 1.71 0.72
CA ARG A 171 -21.50 1.54 -0.39
C ARG A 171 -20.65 2.80 -0.56
N PRO A 172 -19.37 2.67 -0.92
CA PRO A 172 -18.54 3.82 -1.26
C PRO A 172 -19.20 4.67 -2.37
N GLY A 173 -19.11 6.00 -2.20
CA GLY A 173 -19.70 6.95 -3.16
C GLY A 173 -21.12 7.41 -2.85
N LEU A 174 -21.75 6.88 -1.80
CA LEU A 174 -23.05 7.37 -1.34
C LEU A 174 -22.91 8.70 -0.60
N SER A 175 -23.93 9.56 -0.75
CA SER A 175 -24.07 10.80 0.01
C SER A 175 -24.64 10.52 1.39
N VAL A 176 -24.08 11.19 2.38
CA VAL A 176 -24.46 11.07 3.79
C VAL A 176 -24.52 12.43 4.47
N ILE A 177 -25.44 12.59 5.41
CA ILE A 177 -25.52 13.73 6.31
C ILE A 177 -24.89 13.32 7.65
N VAL A 178 -23.95 14.12 8.09
CA VAL A 178 -23.17 13.87 9.30
C VAL A 178 -23.45 14.96 10.32
N THR A 179 -23.81 14.56 11.55
CA THR A 179 -24.02 15.43 12.70
C THR A 179 -23.08 15.02 13.82
N VAL A 180 -22.13 15.90 14.17
CA VAL A 180 -21.20 15.69 15.27
C VAL A 180 -21.83 16.20 16.57
N ASN A 181 -21.85 15.37 17.61
CA ASN A 181 -22.33 15.77 18.92
C ASN A 181 -21.19 16.45 19.70
N GLU A 182 -21.29 17.77 19.87
CA GLU A 182 -20.29 18.57 20.58
C GLU A 182 -20.26 18.33 22.11
N LYS A 183 -21.25 17.64 22.66
CA LYS A 183 -21.24 17.28 24.09
C LYS A 183 -20.22 16.18 24.32
N SER A 184 -19.05 16.59 24.77
CA SER A 184 -18.04 15.69 25.34
C SER A 184 -18.65 14.97 26.55
N PRO A 185 -18.47 13.65 26.68
CA PRO A 185 -18.68 13.01 27.98
C PRO A 185 -17.67 13.61 28.96
N ARG A 186 -18.17 14.10 30.08
CA ARG A 186 -17.37 14.51 31.24
C ARG A 186 -16.62 13.32 31.80
#